data_096ac1ce8854c89472de91865a410e66
#
_entry.id   096ac1ce8854c89472de91865a410e66
#
_cell.length_a   1.000
_cell.length_b   1.000
_cell.length_c   1.000
_cell.angle_alpha   90.00
_cell.angle_beta   90.00
_cell.angle_gamma   90.00
#
_symmetry.space_group_name_H-M   'P 1'
#
loop_
_entity.id
_entity.type
_entity.pdbx_description
1 polymer ?
#
loop_
_entity_poly.entity_id
_entity_poly.type
_entity_poly.pdbx_seq_one_letter_code
_entity_poly.pdbx_strand_id
1 'polypeptide(L)'
;MAINPHLKIAIVVAPLLAIAGWGLAEMYWMATHPEVAARLAPRRACAMRLKACHLKAGDLHLFIRGEFDDRGLRALSVESSEPLTGVLVSIAPLNAERDRPLRMTSADGRTWRVRIVSAPPPGDESRRLRLVATAGKKTYIGETRVRY
;
A
#
# COMPACT_ATOMS: atom_id res chain seq x y z
N MET A 1 -0.17 44.21 44.35
CA MET A 1 0.83 43.18 43.97
C MET A 1 1.40 43.53 42.59
N ALA A 2 2.67 43.91 42.54
CA ALA A 2 3.34 44.21 41.27
C ALA A 2 3.75 42.91 40.62
N ILE A 3 3.11 42.55 39.49
CA ILE A 3 3.45 41.38 38.72
C ILE A 3 4.84 41.58 38.11
N ASN A 4 5.76 40.68 38.41
CA ASN A 4 7.14 40.69 37.95
C ASN A 4 7.18 40.84 36.41
N PRO A 5 7.95 41.78 35.83
CA PRO A 5 7.98 42.02 34.39
C PRO A 5 8.36 40.75 33.58
N HIS A 6 9.20 39.91 34.16
CA HIS A 6 9.56 38.61 33.54
C HIS A 6 8.37 37.63 33.42
N LEU A 7 7.43 37.67 34.38
CA LEU A 7 6.23 36.84 34.34
C LEU A 7 5.27 37.28 33.23
N LYS A 8 5.17 38.60 32.96
CA LYS A 8 4.34 39.12 31.86
C LYS A 8 4.86 38.66 30.48
N ILE A 9 6.18 38.69 30.31
CA ILE A 9 6.82 38.22 29.08
C ILE A 9 6.60 36.70 28.89
N ALA A 10 6.77 35.90 29.95
CA ALA A 10 6.57 34.46 29.89
C ALA A 10 5.13 34.08 29.52
N ILE A 11 4.13 34.77 30.02
CA ILE A 11 2.71 34.52 29.73
C ILE A 11 2.36 34.73 28.23
N VAL A 12 3.05 35.69 27.59
CA VAL A 12 2.82 36.01 26.18
C VAL A 12 3.67 35.12 25.26
N VAL A 13 4.93 34.90 25.62
CA VAL A 13 5.90 34.20 24.77
C VAL A 13 5.68 32.68 24.79
N ALA A 14 5.31 32.09 25.93
CA ALA A 14 5.11 30.65 26.04
C ALA A 14 4.04 30.10 25.09
N PRO A 15 2.83 30.66 24.97
CA PRO A 15 1.84 30.15 24.03
C PRO A 15 2.26 30.36 22.57
N LEU A 16 2.98 31.41 22.23
CA LEU A 16 3.48 31.63 20.86
C LEU A 16 4.52 30.57 20.49
N LEU A 17 5.43 30.22 21.39
CA LEU A 17 6.41 29.16 21.18
C LEU A 17 5.74 27.77 21.09
N ALA A 18 4.69 27.55 21.89
CA ALA A 18 3.94 26.30 21.83
C ALA A 18 3.24 26.13 20.47
N ILE A 19 2.61 27.19 19.94
CA ILE A 19 1.94 27.17 18.64
C ILE A 19 2.96 26.98 17.50
N ALA A 20 4.09 27.72 17.57
CA ALA A 20 5.16 27.58 16.57
C ALA A 20 5.80 26.18 16.59
N GLY A 21 6.06 25.65 17.80
CA GLY A 21 6.61 24.29 17.96
C GLY A 21 5.67 23.21 17.45
N TRP A 22 4.37 23.35 17.69
CA TRP A 22 3.35 22.42 17.17
C TRP A 22 3.30 22.46 15.65
N GLY A 23 3.23 23.65 15.04
CA GLY A 23 3.19 23.78 13.59
C GLY A 23 4.43 23.21 12.89
N LEU A 24 5.62 23.40 13.45
CA LEU A 24 6.85 22.81 12.94
C LEU A 24 6.87 21.27 13.07
N ALA A 25 6.39 20.74 14.19
CA ALA A 25 6.29 19.30 14.41
C ALA A 25 5.32 18.65 13.42
N GLU A 26 4.18 19.30 13.14
CA GLU A 26 3.18 18.81 12.20
C GLU A 26 3.69 18.85 10.76
N MET A 27 4.36 19.92 10.35
CA MET A 27 5.05 19.99 9.05
C MET A 27 6.11 18.90 8.88
N TYR A 28 6.91 18.67 9.92
CA TYR A 28 7.93 17.61 9.89
C TYR A 28 7.29 16.23 9.81
N TRP A 29 6.20 16.00 10.54
CA TRP A 29 5.46 14.74 10.52
C TRP A 29 4.85 14.45 9.16
N MET A 30 4.19 15.43 8.52
CA MET A 30 3.67 15.32 7.17
C MET A 30 4.76 15.07 6.11
N ALA A 31 5.94 15.67 6.29
CA ALA A 31 7.06 15.50 5.37
C ALA A 31 7.72 14.12 5.46
N THR A 32 7.66 13.47 6.63
CA THR A 32 8.34 12.19 6.88
C THR A 32 7.43 10.97 6.75
N HIS A 33 6.09 11.15 6.87
CA HIS A 33 5.16 10.04 6.73
C HIS A 33 4.60 10.00 5.31
N PRO A 34 4.74 8.87 4.60
CA PRO A 34 4.15 8.70 3.28
C PRO A 34 2.63 8.78 3.41
N GLU A 35 2.01 9.68 2.67
CA GLU A 35 0.55 9.75 2.60
C GLU A 35 0.02 8.42 2.07
N VAL A 36 -0.86 7.78 2.83
CA VAL A 36 -1.72 6.70 2.30
C VAL A 36 -2.73 7.37 1.38
N ALA A 37 -2.39 7.50 0.10
CA ALA A 37 -3.11 8.34 -0.83
C ALA A 37 -4.50 7.80 -1.18
N ALA A 38 -4.68 6.49 -1.29
CA ALA A 38 -5.97 5.92 -1.63
C ALA A 38 -6.03 4.40 -1.45
N ARG A 39 -7.23 3.88 -1.19
CA ARG A 39 -7.51 2.45 -1.26
C ARG A 39 -7.76 2.05 -2.71
N LEU A 40 -7.03 1.04 -3.16
CA LEU A 40 -7.27 0.38 -4.44
C LEU A 40 -8.56 -0.43 -4.35
N ALA A 41 -9.54 -0.10 -5.13
CA ALA A 41 -10.80 -0.84 -5.20
C ALA A 41 -10.80 -1.83 -6.38
N PRO A 42 -11.24 -3.08 -6.18
CA PRO A 42 -11.42 -4.02 -7.28
C PRO A 42 -12.65 -3.60 -8.11
N ARG A 43 -12.52 -3.61 -9.41
CA ARG A 43 -13.65 -3.32 -10.32
C ARG A 43 -14.65 -4.48 -10.38
N ARG A 44 -14.20 -5.71 -10.16
CA ARG A 44 -15.01 -6.95 -10.20
C ARG A 44 -14.33 -8.03 -9.37
N ALA A 45 -15.05 -9.12 -9.07
CA ALA A 45 -14.46 -10.31 -8.46
C ALA A 45 -13.30 -10.84 -9.29
N CYS A 46 -12.20 -11.16 -8.64
CA CYS A 46 -10.94 -11.57 -9.27
C CYS A 46 -10.87 -13.08 -9.45
N ALA A 47 -11.07 -13.54 -10.69
CA ALA A 47 -10.80 -14.92 -11.10
C ALA A 47 -9.48 -14.96 -11.87
N MET A 48 -8.36 -15.13 -11.18
CA MET A 48 -7.01 -14.93 -11.73
C MET A 48 -6.64 -15.91 -12.86
N ARG A 49 -7.27 -17.09 -12.92
CA ARG A 49 -7.07 -18.03 -14.05
C ARG A 49 -7.71 -17.57 -15.34
N LEU A 50 -8.80 -16.81 -15.25
CA LEU A 50 -9.61 -16.47 -16.43
C LEU A 50 -9.29 -15.07 -16.94
N LYS A 51 -9.03 -14.12 -16.05
CA LYS A 51 -8.84 -12.71 -16.39
C LYS A 51 -7.90 -12.03 -15.41
N ALA A 52 -7.22 -10.97 -15.88
CA ALA A 52 -6.47 -10.08 -15.01
C ALA A 52 -7.40 -9.41 -14.00
N CYS A 53 -6.93 -9.31 -12.75
CA CYS A 53 -7.58 -8.50 -11.73
C CYS A 53 -7.27 -7.04 -11.95
N HIS A 54 -8.28 -6.21 -12.06
CA HIS A 54 -8.13 -4.77 -12.23
C HIS A 54 -8.44 -4.04 -10.92
N LEU A 55 -7.44 -3.38 -10.36
CA LEU A 55 -7.56 -2.49 -9.22
C LEU A 55 -7.40 -1.05 -9.70
N LYS A 56 -8.19 -0.14 -9.12
CA LYS A 56 -8.15 1.28 -9.47
C LYS A 56 -8.14 2.16 -8.23
N ALA A 57 -7.33 3.23 -8.25
CA ALA A 57 -7.36 4.32 -7.30
C ALA A 57 -7.06 5.65 -8.01
N GLY A 58 -8.07 6.50 -8.20
CA GLY A 58 -7.94 7.69 -9.03
C GLY A 58 -7.54 7.34 -10.46
N ASP A 59 -6.41 7.87 -10.93
CA ASP A 59 -5.86 7.62 -12.27
C ASP A 59 -4.92 6.41 -12.31
N LEU A 60 -4.53 5.87 -11.15
CA LEU A 60 -3.72 4.66 -11.08
C LEU A 60 -4.56 3.43 -11.38
N HIS A 61 -4.16 2.69 -12.38
CA HIS A 61 -4.74 1.39 -12.77
C HIS A 61 -3.68 0.31 -12.62
N LEU A 62 -4.03 -0.77 -11.93
CA LEU A 62 -3.18 -1.93 -11.74
C LEU A 62 -3.88 -3.17 -12.30
N PHE A 63 -3.17 -3.92 -13.14
CA PHE A 63 -3.63 -5.18 -13.69
C PHE A 63 -2.78 -6.31 -13.14
N ILE A 64 -3.39 -7.19 -12.36
CA ILE A 64 -2.71 -8.31 -11.72
C ILE A 64 -3.04 -9.57 -12.50
N ARG A 65 -2.01 -10.31 -12.91
CA ARG A 65 -2.14 -11.60 -13.61
C ARG A 65 -1.40 -12.68 -12.83
N GLY A 66 -1.99 -13.87 -12.78
CA GLY A 66 -1.36 -15.08 -12.27
C GLY A 66 -0.83 -15.94 -13.40
N GLU A 67 0.37 -16.48 -13.23
CA GLU A 67 0.92 -17.54 -14.07
C GLU A 67 0.76 -18.86 -13.32
N PHE A 68 0.14 -19.84 -13.96
CA PHE A 68 -0.22 -21.13 -13.38
C PHE A 68 0.45 -22.27 -14.10
N ASP A 69 0.79 -23.31 -13.35
CA ASP A 69 1.15 -24.64 -13.87
C ASP A 69 0.26 -25.72 -13.22
N ASP A 70 0.63 -26.97 -13.44
CA ASP A 70 -0.09 -28.15 -12.90
C ASP A 70 -0.10 -28.18 -11.36
N ARG A 71 0.84 -27.48 -10.71
CA ARG A 71 0.97 -27.40 -9.24
C ARG A 71 0.30 -26.17 -8.63
N GLY A 72 -0.21 -25.25 -9.45
CA GLY A 72 -0.88 -24.05 -9.01
C GLY A 72 -0.23 -22.75 -9.45
N LEU A 73 -0.35 -21.71 -8.65
CA LEU A 73 0.16 -20.36 -8.95
C LEU A 73 1.69 -20.34 -8.83
N ARG A 74 2.40 -20.04 -9.92
CA ARG A 74 3.87 -19.98 -10.00
C ARG A 74 4.44 -18.59 -9.91
N ALA A 75 3.75 -17.64 -10.48
CA ALA A 75 4.19 -16.24 -10.45
C ALA A 75 3.00 -15.29 -10.51
N LEU A 76 3.25 -14.09 -10.03
CA LEU A 76 2.35 -12.95 -10.20
C LEU A 76 3.05 -11.88 -11.00
N SER A 77 2.31 -11.24 -11.90
CA SER A 77 2.71 -10.01 -12.58
C SER A 77 1.70 -8.91 -12.29
N VAL A 78 2.20 -7.69 -12.13
CA VAL A 78 1.42 -6.46 -11.95
C VAL A 78 1.86 -5.49 -13.00
N GLU A 79 0.93 -5.04 -13.84
CA GLU A 79 1.14 -3.96 -14.80
C GLU A 79 0.47 -2.69 -14.26
N SER A 80 1.18 -1.58 -14.31
CA SER A 80 0.73 -0.28 -13.80
C SER A 80 0.60 0.75 -14.91
N SER A 81 -0.45 1.57 -14.87
CA SER A 81 -0.62 2.72 -15.77
C SER A 81 0.43 3.80 -15.53
N GLU A 82 0.95 3.92 -14.32
CA GLU A 82 1.97 4.88 -13.93
C GLU A 82 3.22 4.17 -13.40
N PRO A 83 4.41 4.80 -13.49
CA PRO A 83 5.62 4.24 -12.91
C PRO A 83 5.51 4.13 -11.39
N LEU A 84 5.82 2.96 -10.85
CA LEU A 84 5.87 2.70 -9.42
C LEU A 84 7.32 2.58 -8.96
N THR A 85 7.57 2.91 -7.70
CA THR A 85 8.87 2.77 -7.03
C THR A 85 8.99 1.49 -6.23
N GLY A 86 7.86 0.84 -5.93
CA GLY A 86 7.84 -0.43 -5.20
C GLY A 86 6.47 -1.08 -5.21
N VAL A 87 6.46 -2.41 -5.24
CA VAL A 87 5.24 -3.23 -5.13
C VAL A 87 5.49 -4.39 -4.17
N LEU A 88 4.59 -4.54 -3.21
CA LEU A 88 4.51 -5.69 -2.31
C LEU A 88 3.18 -6.40 -2.55
N VAL A 89 3.20 -7.72 -2.54
CA VAL A 89 1.99 -8.52 -2.70
C VAL A 89 1.99 -9.65 -1.68
N SER A 90 0.83 -9.96 -1.14
CA SER A 90 0.63 -11.17 -0.33
C SER A 90 -0.63 -11.90 -0.77
N ILE A 91 -0.57 -13.22 -0.74
CA ILE A 91 -1.73 -14.09 -0.93
C ILE A 91 -1.81 -15.02 0.29
N ALA A 92 -2.95 -14.99 0.95
CA ALA A 92 -3.19 -15.76 2.16
C ALA A 92 -4.61 -16.32 2.19
N PRO A 93 -4.87 -17.41 2.93
CA PRO A 93 -6.21 -17.83 3.28
C PRO A 93 -7.00 -16.68 3.91
N LEU A 94 -8.33 -16.67 3.76
CA LEU A 94 -9.18 -15.59 4.31
C LEU A 94 -9.09 -15.45 5.82
N ASN A 95 -8.85 -16.56 6.51
CA ASN A 95 -8.74 -16.65 7.98
C ASN A 95 -7.31 -16.51 8.50
N ALA A 96 -6.31 -16.26 7.64
CA ALA A 96 -4.93 -16.08 8.10
C ALA A 96 -4.79 -14.78 8.88
N GLU A 97 -4.23 -14.87 10.10
CA GLU A 97 -3.95 -13.71 10.95
C GLU A 97 -2.76 -12.90 10.42
N ARG A 98 -1.79 -13.58 9.82
CA ARG A 98 -0.55 -12.96 9.33
C ARG A 98 -0.34 -13.27 7.86
N ASP A 99 -0.10 -12.23 7.09
CA ASP A 99 0.30 -12.31 5.70
C ASP A 99 1.83 -12.24 5.60
N ARG A 100 2.39 -12.97 4.64
CA ARG A 100 3.81 -12.83 4.28
C ARG A 100 3.92 -12.03 2.99
N PRO A 101 4.23 -10.73 3.05
CA PRO A 101 4.38 -9.93 1.85
C PRO A 101 5.64 -10.33 1.08
N LEU A 102 5.49 -10.45 -0.22
CA LEU A 102 6.56 -10.71 -1.17
C LEU A 102 6.88 -9.41 -1.92
N ARG A 103 8.15 -9.06 -2.00
CA ARG A 103 8.60 -7.91 -2.79
C ARG A 103 8.65 -8.31 -4.25
N MET A 104 8.00 -7.55 -5.10
CA MET A 104 8.09 -7.70 -6.54
C MET A 104 9.30 -6.97 -7.10
N THR A 105 9.79 -7.42 -8.24
CA THR A 105 10.90 -6.79 -8.99
C THR A 105 10.39 -6.25 -10.31
N SER A 106 10.99 -5.16 -10.76
CA SER A 106 10.68 -4.51 -12.03
C SER A 106 11.95 -3.98 -12.69
N ALA A 107 11.98 -3.97 -14.02
CA ALA A 107 13.05 -3.36 -14.80
C ALA A 107 12.67 -1.95 -15.31
N ASP A 108 11.36 -1.69 -15.47
CA ASP A 108 10.80 -0.49 -16.10
C ASP A 108 9.95 0.37 -15.15
N GLY A 109 9.75 -0.09 -13.89
CA GLY A 109 8.86 0.54 -12.92
C GLY A 109 7.37 0.40 -13.22
N ARG A 110 6.99 -0.22 -14.33
CA ARG A 110 5.58 -0.40 -14.74
C ARG A 110 5.15 -1.86 -14.72
N THR A 111 6.05 -2.77 -15.05
CA THR A 111 5.79 -4.22 -15.05
C THR A 111 6.56 -4.85 -13.90
N TRP A 112 5.84 -5.39 -12.95
CA TRP A 112 6.37 -5.98 -11.72
C TRP A 112 6.09 -7.46 -11.69
N ARG A 113 7.07 -8.25 -11.24
CA ARG A 113 6.94 -9.72 -11.20
C ARG A 113 7.51 -10.30 -9.92
N VAL A 114 6.88 -11.37 -9.43
CA VAL A 114 7.39 -12.18 -8.32
C VAL A 114 7.11 -13.66 -8.57
N ARG A 115 8.07 -14.49 -8.24
CA ARG A 115 7.88 -15.96 -8.18
C ARG A 115 7.27 -16.36 -6.85
N ILE A 116 6.33 -17.29 -6.89
CA ILE A 116 5.67 -17.82 -5.70
C ILE A 116 6.16 -19.24 -5.50
N VAL A 117 6.95 -19.44 -4.44
CA VAL A 117 7.63 -20.72 -4.16
C VAL A 117 6.70 -21.72 -3.45
N SER A 118 5.77 -21.21 -2.65
CA SER A 118 4.84 -22.02 -1.85
C SER A 118 3.41 -21.52 -1.98
N ALA A 119 2.89 -21.58 -3.20
CA ALA A 119 1.47 -21.37 -3.39
C ALA A 119 0.70 -22.57 -2.85
N PRO A 120 -0.38 -22.37 -2.13
CA PRO A 120 -1.27 -23.44 -1.79
C PRO A 120 -1.84 -24.06 -3.07
N PRO A 121 -2.15 -25.36 -3.05
CA PRO A 121 -2.68 -26.06 -4.21
C PRO A 121 -3.95 -25.38 -4.74
N PRO A 122 -4.23 -25.48 -6.05
CA PRO A 122 -5.44 -24.94 -6.64
C PRO A 122 -6.66 -25.58 -5.97
N GLY A 123 -7.64 -24.77 -5.64
CA GLY A 123 -8.87 -25.18 -5.01
C GLY A 123 -9.94 -24.12 -5.16
N ASP A 124 -11.19 -24.46 -4.91
CA ASP A 124 -12.34 -23.55 -4.99
C ASP A 124 -12.35 -22.49 -3.86
N GLU A 125 -11.39 -22.54 -2.94
CA GLU A 125 -11.34 -21.62 -1.82
C GLU A 125 -10.91 -20.22 -2.25
N SER A 126 -11.69 -19.25 -1.85
CA SER A 126 -11.32 -17.84 -2.00
C SER A 126 -10.14 -17.51 -1.09
N ARG A 127 -9.18 -16.76 -1.62
CA ARG A 127 -8.02 -16.27 -0.90
C ARG A 127 -8.02 -14.75 -0.86
N ARG A 128 -7.33 -14.20 0.12
CA ARG A 128 -7.11 -12.77 0.25
C ARG A 128 -5.83 -12.39 -0.48
N LEU A 129 -5.96 -11.52 -1.48
CA LEU A 129 -4.83 -10.85 -2.12
C LEU A 129 -4.74 -9.45 -1.55
N ARG A 130 -3.59 -9.11 -0.99
CA ARG A 130 -3.23 -7.75 -0.58
C ARG A 130 -2.09 -7.25 -1.46
N LEU A 131 -2.20 -5.99 -1.85
CA LEU A 131 -1.19 -5.33 -2.66
C LEU A 131 -0.93 -3.95 -2.08
N VAL A 132 0.36 -3.61 -1.97
CA VAL A 132 0.84 -2.29 -1.62
C VAL A 132 1.71 -1.79 -2.76
N ALA A 133 1.32 -0.70 -3.38
CA ALA A 133 2.06 -0.07 -4.46
C ALA A 133 2.51 1.33 -4.02
N THR A 134 3.74 1.69 -4.33
CA THR A 134 4.31 3.00 -4.01
C THR A 134 4.66 3.73 -5.29
N ALA A 135 4.20 4.97 -5.44
CA ALA A 135 4.53 5.86 -6.54
C ALA A 135 5.07 7.18 -5.96
N GLY A 136 6.38 7.35 -5.97
CA GLY A 136 7.05 8.46 -5.31
C GLY A 136 6.78 8.46 -3.80
N LYS A 137 6.09 9.48 -3.29
CA LYS A 137 5.70 9.60 -1.87
C LYS A 137 4.33 9.01 -1.55
N LYS A 138 3.56 8.61 -2.57
CA LYS A 138 2.20 8.09 -2.39
C LYS A 138 2.20 6.57 -2.24
N THR A 139 1.44 6.06 -1.29
CA THR A 139 1.25 4.64 -1.06
C THR A 139 -0.20 4.25 -1.28
N TYR A 140 -0.41 3.25 -2.10
CA TYR A 140 -1.72 2.70 -2.44
C TYR A 140 -1.84 1.30 -1.84
N ILE A 141 -2.95 1.04 -1.16
CA ILE A 141 -3.21 -0.25 -0.52
C ILE A 141 -4.49 -0.84 -1.10
N GLY A 142 -4.40 -2.05 -1.61
CA GLY A 142 -5.52 -2.81 -2.15
C GLY A 142 -5.68 -4.16 -1.47
N GLU A 143 -6.92 -4.54 -1.26
CA GLU A 143 -7.29 -5.88 -0.80
C GLU A 143 -8.46 -6.39 -1.65
N THR A 144 -8.36 -7.62 -2.14
CA THR A 144 -9.41 -8.27 -2.89
C THR A 144 -9.43 -9.77 -2.65
N ARG A 145 -10.57 -10.39 -2.93
CA ARG A 145 -10.68 -11.85 -2.90
C ARG A 145 -10.37 -12.41 -4.29
N VAL A 146 -9.52 -13.40 -4.32
CA VAL A 146 -9.12 -14.10 -5.55
C VAL A 146 -9.46 -15.57 -5.48
N ARG A 147 -9.77 -16.16 -6.63
CA ARG A 147 -9.93 -17.61 -6.83
C ARG A 147 -9.00 -18.04 -7.95
N TYR A 148 -8.38 -19.19 -7.79
CA TYR A 148 -7.52 -19.80 -8.80
C TYR A 148 -7.43 -21.32 -8.67
#